data_a771276f991a91f793fe01e7dadfab17
#
_entry.id   a771276f991a91f793fe01e7dadfab17
#
_cell.length_a   1.000
_cell.length_b   1.000
_cell.length_c   1.000
_cell.angle_alpha   90.00
_cell.angle_beta   90.00
_cell.angle_gamma   90.00
#
_symmetry.space_group_name_H-M   'P 1'
#
loop_
_entity.id
_entity.type
_entity.pdbx_description
1 polymer ?
#
loop_
_entity_poly.entity_id
_entity_poly.type
_entity_poly.pdbx_seq_one_letter_code
_entity_poly.pdbx_strand_id
1 'polypeptide(L)'
;MDERRRVVERLVEIFYDLVLEDPELSDVFNRYIDDFEAHKVGFSDFWERALYQSNEYDRNPFQLHQAIEMNGNHIDRWLELFERATRQTLNGYERRLANQVARQMADSFRAILHGPSIFTPDLE
;
A
#
# COMPACT_ATOMS: atom_id res chain seq x y z
N MET A 1 18.02 12.91 -12.41
CA MET A 1 17.44 12.25 -11.25
C MET A 1 16.08 12.82 -10.98
N ASP A 2 15.11 11.98 -10.87
CA ASP A 2 13.74 12.42 -10.70
C ASP A 2 13.45 12.64 -9.22
N GLU A 3 13.15 13.87 -8.87
CA GLU A 3 12.86 14.21 -7.50
C GLU A 3 11.58 13.59 -6.99
N ARG A 4 10.62 13.43 -7.88
CA ARG A 4 9.36 12.79 -7.50
C ARG A 4 9.60 11.34 -7.10
N ARG A 5 10.45 10.66 -7.84
CA ARG A 5 10.77 9.28 -7.50
C ARG A 5 11.43 9.19 -6.13
N ARG A 6 12.29 10.13 -5.82
CA ARG A 6 12.94 10.15 -4.51
C ARG A 6 11.95 10.31 -3.39
N VAL A 7 10.98 11.19 -3.59
CA VAL A 7 9.96 11.40 -2.57
C VAL A 7 9.18 10.13 -2.34
N VAL A 8 8.81 9.45 -3.43
CA VAL A 8 8.06 8.21 -3.31
C VAL A 8 8.91 7.14 -2.62
N GLU A 9 10.17 7.03 -3.00
CA GLU A 9 11.02 6.01 -2.37
C GLU A 9 11.20 6.27 -0.89
N ARG A 10 11.29 7.53 -0.51
CA ARG A 10 11.39 7.87 0.90
C ARG A 10 10.11 7.49 1.64
N LEU A 11 8.96 7.76 1.03
CA LEU A 11 7.69 7.37 1.62
C LEU A 11 7.65 5.86 1.85
N VAL A 12 8.05 5.11 0.84
CA VAL A 12 8.01 3.66 0.92
C VAL A 12 8.97 3.14 1.99
N GLU A 13 10.17 3.72 2.06
CA GLU A 13 11.13 3.29 3.08
C GLU A 13 10.60 3.53 4.48
N ILE A 14 10.08 4.72 4.72
CA ILE A 14 9.58 5.03 6.05
C ILE A 14 8.38 4.15 6.39
N PHE A 15 7.51 3.94 5.41
CA PHE A 15 6.36 3.07 5.65
C PHE A 15 6.79 1.65 6.02
N TYR A 16 7.75 1.10 5.28
CA TYR A 16 8.20 -0.25 5.58
C TYR A 16 8.91 -0.33 6.91
N ASP A 17 9.66 0.71 7.28
CA ASP A 17 10.26 0.74 8.60
C ASP A 17 9.20 0.68 9.69
N LEU A 18 8.13 1.43 9.53
CA LEU A 18 7.04 1.41 10.50
C LEU A 18 6.37 0.05 10.56
N VAL A 19 6.15 -0.55 9.40
CA VAL A 19 5.51 -1.86 9.34
C VAL A 19 6.36 -2.91 10.04
N LEU A 20 7.65 -2.89 9.79
CA LEU A 20 8.52 -3.91 10.36
C LEU A 20 8.73 -3.73 11.85
N GLU A 21 8.46 -2.56 12.38
CA GLU A 21 8.49 -2.33 13.81
C GLU A 21 7.17 -2.67 14.48
N ASP A 22 6.12 -2.85 13.70
CA ASP A 22 4.81 -3.16 14.25
C ASP A 22 4.70 -4.67 14.47
N PRO A 23 4.43 -5.11 15.70
CA PRO A 23 4.42 -6.55 15.99
C PRO A 23 3.45 -7.36 15.12
N GLU A 24 2.30 -6.78 14.81
CA GLU A 24 1.29 -7.52 14.07
C GLU A 24 1.57 -7.53 12.58
N LEU A 25 1.90 -6.39 12.02
CA LEU A 25 2.13 -6.31 10.59
C LEU A 25 3.46 -6.92 10.19
N SER A 26 4.47 -6.82 11.05
CA SER A 26 5.76 -7.41 10.70
C SER A 26 5.63 -8.92 10.53
N ASP A 27 4.82 -9.55 11.37
CA ASP A 27 4.61 -10.99 11.24
C ASP A 27 4.00 -11.35 9.91
N VAL A 28 2.96 -10.61 9.51
CA VAL A 28 2.30 -10.87 8.24
C VAL A 28 3.24 -10.61 7.07
N PHE A 29 3.93 -9.48 7.10
CA PHE A 29 4.80 -9.12 5.99
C PHE A 29 5.97 -10.09 5.89
N ASN A 30 6.57 -10.49 7.00
CA ASN A 30 7.67 -11.43 6.96
C ASN A 30 7.24 -12.80 6.45
N ARG A 31 6.00 -13.15 6.72
CA ARG A 31 5.50 -14.46 6.29
C ARG A 31 5.28 -14.52 4.79
N TYR A 32 4.82 -13.42 4.19
CA TYR A 32 4.37 -13.47 2.80
C TYR A 32 5.27 -12.74 1.82
N ILE A 33 6.24 -11.97 2.29
CA ILE A 33 7.13 -11.24 1.40
C ILE A 33 8.53 -11.79 1.55
N ASP A 34 9.04 -12.39 0.48
CA ASP A 34 10.37 -12.97 0.50
C ASP A 34 11.45 -11.94 0.20
N ASP A 35 11.16 -11.03 -0.71
CA ASP A 35 12.15 -10.06 -1.17
C ASP A 35 11.59 -8.66 -0.94
N PHE A 36 11.96 -8.09 0.19
CA PHE A 36 11.46 -6.77 0.54
C PHE A 36 11.94 -5.69 -0.42
N GLU A 37 13.17 -5.82 -0.91
CA GLU A 37 13.68 -4.79 -1.82
C GLU A 37 12.89 -4.76 -3.11
N ALA A 38 12.60 -5.92 -3.67
CA ALA A 38 11.78 -5.97 -4.87
C ALA A 38 10.36 -5.48 -4.60
N HIS A 39 9.83 -5.80 -3.44
CA HIS A 39 8.49 -5.36 -3.09
C HIS A 39 8.43 -3.85 -2.95
N LYS A 40 9.47 -3.25 -2.38
CA LYS A 40 9.53 -1.80 -2.26
C LYS A 40 9.59 -1.12 -3.63
N VAL A 41 10.32 -1.71 -4.57
CA VAL A 41 10.37 -1.15 -5.92
C VAL A 41 8.99 -1.14 -6.55
N GLY A 42 8.27 -2.26 -6.45
CA GLY A 42 6.93 -2.33 -7.01
C GLY A 42 5.97 -1.35 -6.36
N PHE A 43 6.06 -1.21 -5.05
CA PHE A 43 5.21 -0.28 -4.32
C PHE A 43 5.55 1.16 -4.69
N SER A 44 6.84 1.44 -4.89
CA SER A 44 7.25 2.76 -5.33
C SER A 44 6.73 3.06 -6.72
N ASP A 45 6.78 2.08 -7.62
CA ASP A 45 6.22 2.26 -8.96
C ASP A 45 4.75 2.61 -8.89
N PHE A 46 4.01 1.90 -8.04
CA PHE A 46 2.60 2.18 -7.88
C PHE A 46 2.36 3.62 -7.41
N TRP A 47 3.09 4.04 -6.38
CA TRP A 47 2.85 5.36 -5.81
C TRP A 47 3.32 6.48 -6.72
N GLU A 48 4.39 6.25 -7.47
CA GLU A 48 4.81 7.26 -8.43
C GLU A 48 3.73 7.52 -9.46
N ARG A 49 3.11 6.46 -9.95
CA ARG A 49 2.02 6.61 -10.90
C ARG A 49 0.80 7.25 -10.28
N ALA A 50 0.48 6.85 -9.08
CA ALA A 50 -0.71 7.37 -8.43
C ALA A 50 -0.60 8.85 -8.12
N LEU A 51 0.59 9.33 -7.81
CA LEU A 51 0.76 10.70 -7.36
C LEU A 51 1.15 11.65 -8.47
N TYR A 52 1.91 11.20 -9.46
CA TYR A 52 2.55 12.13 -10.38
C TYR A 52 2.27 11.88 -11.83
N GLN A 53 1.81 10.73 -12.19
CA GLN A 53 1.54 10.43 -13.58
C GLN A 53 0.05 10.36 -13.78
N SER A 54 -0.35 10.33 -15.03
CA SER A 54 -1.76 10.21 -15.30
C SER A 54 -2.25 8.89 -14.72
N ASN A 55 -3.53 8.72 -14.76
CA ASN A 55 -4.13 7.52 -14.21
C ASN A 55 -3.99 6.34 -15.14
N GLU A 56 -2.89 6.28 -15.85
CA GLU A 56 -2.60 5.17 -16.74
C GLU A 56 -2.12 3.94 -16.01
N TYR A 57 -2.32 3.90 -14.75
CA TYR A 57 -1.92 2.79 -13.96
C TYR A 57 -2.92 1.66 -14.17
N ASP A 58 -2.45 0.55 -14.70
CA ASP A 58 -3.33 -0.56 -14.99
C ASP A 58 -3.12 -1.76 -14.08
N ARG A 59 -2.26 -1.63 -13.10
CA ARG A 59 -2.07 -2.71 -12.14
C ARG A 59 -3.17 -2.70 -11.12
N ASN A 60 -3.61 -3.89 -10.76
CA ASN A 60 -4.62 -4.04 -9.73
C ASN A 60 -3.92 -4.34 -8.42
N PRO A 61 -3.91 -3.41 -7.46
CA PRO A 61 -3.24 -3.66 -6.19
C PRO A 61 -3.81 -4.85 -5.43
N PHE A 62 -5.06 -5.21 -5.70
CA PHE A 62 -5.62 -6.38 -5.05
C PHE A 62 -4.88 -7.64 -5.41
N GLN A 63 -4.44 -7.74 -6.65
CA GLN A 63 -3.73 -8.93 -7.08
C GLN A 63 -2.44 -9.10 -6.33
N LEU A 64 -1.82 -8.00 -5.94
CA LEU A 64 -0.59 -8.05 -5.17
C LEU A 64 -0.82 -8.54 -3.76
N HIS A 65 -2.00 -8.27 -3.20
CA HIS A 65 -2.27 -8.55 -1.80
C HIS A 65 -3.19 -9.74 -1.57
N GLN A 66 -3.68 -10.35 -2.62
CA GLN A 66 -4.63 -11.46 -2.46
C GLN A 66 -4.02 -12.64 -1.72
N ALA A 67 -2.72 -12.83 -1.88
CA ALA A 67 -2.05 -13.94 -1.24
C ALA A 67 -1.72 -13.66 0.22
N ILE A 68 -1.86 -12.43 0.66
CA ILE A 68 -1.52 -12.05 2.02
C ILE A 68 -2.77 -12.12 2.88
N GLU A 69 -2.70 -12.92 3.93
CA GLU A 69 -3.84 -13.05 4.84
C GLU A 69 -3.79 -11.96 5.88
N MET A 70 -4.63 -10.96 5.69
CA MET A 70 -4.76 -9.87 6.63
C MET A 70 -6.20 -9.78 7.08
N ASN A 71 -6.39 -9.56 8.37
CA ASN A 71 -7.74 -9.34 8.89
C ASN A 71 -8.00 -7.83 8.96
N GLY A 72 -9.21 -7.47 9.44
CA GLY A 72 -9.59 -6.07 9.50
C GLY A 72 -8.65 -5.23 10.35
N ASN A 73 -8.15 -5.80 11.44
CA ASN A 73 -7.22 -5.07 12.30
C ASN A 73 -5.90 -4.81 11.58
N HIS A 74 -5.44 -5.76 10.79
CA HIS A 74 -4.23 -5.55 10.00
C HIS A 74 -4.41 -4.43 9.00
N ILE A 75 -5.57 -4.39 8.36
CA ILE A 75 -5.83 -3.35 7.37
C ILE A 75 -5.90 -1.99 8.03
N ASP A 76 -6.57 -1.90 9.18
CA ASP A 76 -6.64 -0.64 9.92
C ASP A 76 -5.25 -0.18 10.33
N ARG A 77 -4.42 -1.10 10.79
CA ARG A 77 -3.07 -0.76 11.21
C ARG A 77 -2.22 -0.33 10.03
N TRP A 78 -2.37 -1.05 8.91
CA TRP A 78 -1.67 -0.71 7.68
C TRP A 78 -1.97 0.72 7.27
N LEU A 79 -3.24 1.09 7.29
CA LEU A 79 -3.65 2.43 6.89
C LEU A 79 -3.12 3.48 7.86
N GLU A 80 -3.16 3.19 9.14
CA GLU A 80 -2.66 4.13 10.14
C GLU A 80 -1.18 4.40 9.94
N LEU A 81 -0.41 3.35 9.71
CA LEU A 81 1.03 3.50 9.51
C LEU A 81 1.34 4.20 8.20
N PHE A 82 0.55 3.92 7.17
CA PHE A 82 0.75 4.61 5.91
C PHE A 82 0.48 6.12 6.05
N GLU A 83 -0.59 6.48 6.75
CA GLU A 83 -0.88 7.89 6.95
C GLU A 83 0.20 8.56 7.79
N ARG A 84 0.78 7.83 8.72
CA ARG A 84 1.89 8.37 9.48
C ARG A 84 3.10 8.61 8.60
N ALA A 85 3.38 7.69 7.69
CA ALA A 85 4.50 7.85 6.76
C ALA A 85 4.29 9.04 5.84
N THR A 86 3.06 9.25 5.36
CA THR A 86 2.80 10.39 4.47
C THR A 86 2.99 11.70 5.20
N ARG A 87 2.67 11.75 6.48
CA ARG A 87 2.88 12.99 7.23
C ARG A 87 4.35 13.35 7.31
N GLN A 88 5.23 12.38 7.27
CA GLN A 88 6.66 12.63 7.37
C GLN A 88 7.31 12.94 6.03
N THR A 89 6.67 12.58 4.93
CA THR A 89 7.34 12.65 3.64
C THR A 89 6.63 13.50 2.60
N LEU A 90 5.33 13.67 2.72
CA LEU A 90 4.55 14.39 1.72
C LEU A 90 3.94 15.64 2.32
N ASN A 91 3.67 16.61 1.47
CA ASN A 91 3.00 17.81 1.92
C ASN A 91 1.68 17.98 1.17
N GLY A 92 0.90 18.88 1.66
CA GLY A 92 -0.32 19.41 1.07
C GLY A 92 -1.10 18.44 0.20
N TYR A 93 -1.11 18.78 -1.07
CA TYR A 93 -1.93 18.06 -2.04
C TYR A 93 -1.50 16.60 -2.17
N GLU A 94 -0.20 16.36 -2.22
CA GLU A 94 0.29 15.01 -2.40
C GLU A 94 -0.10 14.11 -1.24
N ARG A 95 -0.03 14.64 -0.03
CA ARG A 95 -0.39 13.85 1.14
C ARG A 95 -1.88 13.53 1.12
N ARG A 96 -2.71 14.50 0.78
CA ARG A 96 -4.14 14.24 0.72
C ARG A 96 -4.49 13.21 -0.32
N LEU A 97 -3.85 13.30 -1.47
CA LEU A 97 -4.11 12.34 -2.54
C LEU A 97 -3.65 10.94 -2.14
N ALA A 98 -2.46 10.84 -1.57
CA ALA A 98 -1.94 9.53 -1.17
C ALA A 98 -2.85 8.90 -0.13
N ASN A 99 -3.29 9.67 0.85
CA ASN A 99 -4.15 9.12 1.88
C ASN A 99 -5.52 8.73 1.33
N GLN A 100 -6.02 9.48 0.38
CA GLN A 100 -7.29 9.12 -0.24
C GLN A 100 -7.18 7.80 -0.99
N VAL A 101 -6.12 7.63 -1.76
CA VAL A 101 -5.91 6.38 -2.49
C VAL A 101 -5.73 5.23 -1.51
N ALA A 102 -4.97 5.45 -0.46
CA ALA A 102 -4.74 4.38 0.52
C ALA A 102 -6.04 3.97 1.22
N ARG A 103 -6.91 4.94 1.50
CA ARG A 103 -8.20 4.59 2.11
C ARG A 103 -9.07 3.79 1.18
N GLN A 104 -9.04 4.13 -0.10
CA GLN A 104 -9.78 3.36 -1.10
C GLN A 104 -9.25 1.93 -1.18
N MET A 105 -7.94 1.78 -1.13
CA MET A 105 -7.35 0.45 -1.12
C MET A 105 -7.79 -0.33 0.11
N ALA A 106 -7.75 0.31 1.27
CA ALA A 106 -8.14 -0.35 2.51
C ALA A 106 -9.60 -0.78 2.46
N ASP A 107 -10.47 0.08 1.96
CA ASP A 107 -11.88 -0.27 1.85
C ASP A 107 -12.08 -1.46 0.92
N SER A 108 -11.33 -1.49 -0.17
CA SER A 108 -11.44 -2.60 -1.11
C SER A 108 -10.94 -3.90 -0.51
N PHE A 109 -9.85 -3.83 0.26
CA PHE A 109 -9.34 -5.04 0.93
C PHE A 109 -10.35 -5.56 1.94
N ARG A 110 -11.00 -4.66 2.68
CA ARG A 110 -12.03 -5.09 3.63
C ARG A 110 -13.20 -5.74 2.91
N ALA A 111 -13.58 -5.20 1.77
CA ALA A 111 -14.67 -5.78 1.00
C ALA A 111 -14.34 -7.19 0.54
N ILE A 112 -13.10 -7.41 0.15
CA ILE A 112 -12.68 -8.75 -0.26
C ILE A 112 -12.78 -9.71 0.92
N LEU A 113 -12.37 -9.27 2.09
CA LEU A 113 -12.40 -10.13 3.27
C LEU A 113 -13.82 -10.48 3.69
N HIS A 114 -14.74 -9.55 3.55
CA HIS A 114 -16.08 -9.72 4.08
C HIS A 114 -17.13 -10.06 3.03
N GLY A 115 -16.77 -9.94 1.76
CA GLY A 115 -17.68 -10.20 0.69
C GLY A 115 -17.02 -10.94 -0.44
N PRO A 116 -16.43 -12.08 -0.16
CA PRO A 116 -15.66 -12.78 -1.19
C PRO A 116 -16.47 -13.12 -2.43
N SER A 117 -17.74 -13.40 -2.25
CA SER A 117 -18.55 -13.78 -3.39
C SER A 117 -18.71 -12.66 -4.40
N ILE A 118 -18.52 -11.43 -3.97
CA ILE A 118 -18.64 -10.30 -4.87
C ILE A 118 -17.50 -10.27 -5.85
N PHE A 119 -16.33 -10.67 -5.42
CA PHE A 119 -15.14 -10.56 -6.24
C PHE A 119 -14.71 -11.86 -6.88
N THR A 120 -15.18 -12.98 -6.35
CA THR A 120 -14.74 -14.27 -6.82
C THR A 120 -14.97 -14.47 -8.31
N PRO A 121 -16.15 -14.17 -8.84
CA PRO A 121 -16.36 -14.35 -10.27
C PRO A 121 -15.47 -13.47 -11.12
N ASP A 122 -15.11 -12.35 -10.59
CA ASP A 122 -14.30 -11.40 -11.34
C ASP A 122 -12.88 -11.86 -11.50
N LEU A 123 -12.49 -12.82 -10.72
CA LEU A 123 -11.12 -13.28 -10.75
C LEU A 123 -10.85 -14.26 -11.87
N GLU A 124 -11.88 -14.74 -12.49
CA GLU A 124 -11.70 -15.68 -13.59
C GLU A 124 -11.31 -15.08 -14.86
#